data_057159d27d65e0b99dc83acdae8d808c
#
_entry.id   057159d27d65e0b99dc83acdae8d808c
#
_cell.length_a   1.000
_cell.length_b   1.000
_cell.length_c   1.000
_cell.angle_alpha   90.00
_cell.angle_beta   90.00
_cell.angle_gamma   90.00
#
_symmetry.space_group_name_H-M   'P 1'
#
loop_
_entity.id
_entity.type
_entity.pdbx_description
1 polymer ?
#
loop_
_entity_poly.entity_id
_entity_poly.type
_entity_poly.pdbx_seq_one_letter_code
_entity_poly.pdbx_strand_id
1 'polypeptide(L)'
;MKDCRPGTCSFRPLQAAGRKLKPCAADDLVHLDAGAYGATHGDRILRFFVKLNPSEPRVWSTRGTFPRIYARYGRQAGIAEGAGRAAVVDGPFERIWTRVLATLGDAGLPKATILDSSRYDRRMRRLHNFMKEAPEFRSGVDGLERFEFPPYTAWTVLTDMVSHACLSGQYALVSTFIVPLANCRLRRLAPYEVLQTQPEPVA
;
A
#
# COMPACT_ATOMS: atom_id res chain seq x y z
N MET A 1 2.03 8.75 -18.80
CA MET A 1 1.66 9.17 -17.42
C MET A 1 2.61 10.30 -17.04
N LYS A 2 2.09 11.51 -17.00
CA LYS A 2 2.89 12.71 -16.71
C LYS A 2 3.29 12.68 -15.22
N ASP A 3 4.55 13.00 -14.93
CA ASP A 3 5.10 13.17 -13.58
C ASP A 3 5.06 11.92 -12.66
N CYS A 4 4.85 10.72 -13.19
CA CYS A 4 4.97 9.50 -12.41
C CYS A 4 6.44 9.25 -12.08
N ARG A 5 6.74 8.97 -10.82
CA ARG A 5 8.09 8.62 -10.36
C ARG A 5 8.26 7.10 -10.38
N PRO A 6 9.32 6.57 -11.01
CA PRO A 6 9.63 5.15 -10.91
C PRO A 6 10.04 4.82 -9.48
N GLY A 7 9.53 3.72 -8.98
CA GLY A 7 9.96 3.10 -7.73
C GLY A 7 10.92 1.96 -8.02
N THR A 8 10.66 0.80 -7.39
CA THR A 8 11.50 -0.38 -7.60
C THR A 8 10.93 -1.29 -8.69
N CYS A 9 11.84 -2.00 -9.35
CA CYS A 9 11.54 -3.18 -10.14
C CYS A 9 12.15 -4.40 -9.45
N SER A 10 11.39 -5.47 -9.32
CA SER A 10 11.87 -6.70 -8.68
C SER A 10 11.36 -7.93 -9.39
N PHE A 11 12.22 -8.95 -9.44
CA PHE A 11 11.84 -10.29 -9.87
C PHE A 11 11.47 -11.14 -8.64
N ARG A 12 10.38 -11.87 -8.72
CA ARG A 12 9.83 -12.73 -7.65
C ARG A 12 9.97 -14.21 -8.07
N PRO A 13 11.15 -14.83 -7.86
CA PRO A 13 11.37 -16.21 -8.29
C PRO A 13 10.73 -17.26 -7.41
N LEU A 14 10.41 -16.92 -6.16
CA LEU A 14 9.93 -17.87 -5.15
C LEU A 14 8.43 -17.75 -4.94
N GLN A 15 7.81 -18.84 -4.48
CA GLN A 15 6.47 -18.83 -3.94
C GLN A 15 6.38 -17.85 -2.75
N ALA A 16 5.28 -17.12 -2.66
CA ALA A 16 5.04 -16.25 -1.51
C ALA A 16 4.60 -17.07 -0.28
N ALA A 17 3.66 -18.00 -0.49
CA ALA A 17 3.12 -18.84 0.57
C ALA A 17 4.13 -19.84 1.11
N GLY A 18 3.97 -20.19 2.39
CA GLY A 18 4.79 -21.20 3.07
C GLY A 18 6.17 -20.72 3.48
N ARG A 19 6.54 -19.47 3.24
CA ARG A 19 7.80 -18.90 3.70
C ARG A 19 7.69 -18.52 5.18
N LYS A 20 8.68 -18.91 5.98
CA LYS A 20 8.78 -18.50 7.39
C LYS A 20 9.29 -17.06 7.48
N LEU A 21 8.42 -16.09 7.28
CA LEU A 21 8.72 -14.66 7.36
C LEU A 21 8.02 -14.04 8.57
N LYS A 22 8.57 -12.92 9.05
CA LYS A 22 7.83 -12.06 10.00
C LYS A 22 6.55 -11.57 9.32
N PRO A 23 5.43 -11.41 10.04
CA PRO A 23 4.16 -10.97 9.42
C PRO A 23 4.29 -9.74 8.56
N CYS A 24 5.03 -8.73 8.98
CA CYS A 24 5.24 -7.49 8.23
C CYS A 24 5.91 -7.70 6.85
N ALA A 25 6.68 -8.80 6.68
CA ALA A 25 7.37 -9.14 5.44
C ALA A 25 6.65 -10.22 4.61
N ALA A 26 5.55 -10.79 5.11
CA ALA A 26 4.82 -11.87 4.48
C ALA A 26 3.84 -11.33 3.42
N ASP A 27 4.05 -11.67 2.15
CA ASP A 27 3.19 -11.23 1.04
C ASP A 27 1.92 -12.09 0.89
N ASP A 28 1.83 -13.20 1.61
CA ASP A 28 0.67 -14.10 1.66
C ASP A 28 -0.38 -13.70 2.71
N LEU A 29 -0.11 -12.66 3.49
CA LEU A 29 -1.08 -12.03 4.38
C LEU A 29 -1.73 -10.85 3.67
N VAL A 30 -3.07 -10.74 3.76
CA VAL A 30 -3.82 -9.63 3.13
C VAL A 30 -3.40 -8.29 3.73
N HIS A 31 -3.01 -7.35 2.87
CA HIS A 31 -2.56 -6.02 3.27
C HIS A 31 -2.85 -4.98 2.18
N LEU A 32 -2.76 -3.73 2.56
CA LEU A 32 -2.61 -2.58 1.68
C LEU A 32 -1.16 -2.12 1.71
N ASP A 33 -0.61 -1.70 0.60
CA ASP A 33 0.73 -1.13 0.59
C ASP A 33 0.77 0.24 1.30
N ALA A 34 1.81 0.44 2.07
CA ALA A 34 2.07 1.66 2.82
C ALA A 34 3.52 2.08 2.62
N GLY A 35 3.78 3.01 1.72
CA GLY A 35 5.09 3.62 1.53
C GLY A 35 6.18 2.60 1.17
N ALA A 36 6.19 2.10 -0.04
CA ALA A 36 7.07 1.00 -0.45
C ALA A 36 8.58 1.30 -0.32
N TYR A 37 9.01 2.56 -0.47
CA TYR A 37 10.44 2.96 -0.47
C TYR A 37 10.63 4.42 -0.05
N GLY A 38 9.85 4.90 0.88
CA GLY A 38 9.83 6.27 1.35
C GLY A 38 8.40 6.76 1.51
N ALA A 39 8.26 8.01 1.91
CA ALA A 39 6.95 8.64 2.04
C ALA A 39 6.30 8.84 0.67
N THR A 40 5.01 8.60 0.62
CA THR A 40 4.19 8.90 -0.57
C THR A 40 3.51 10.25 -0.47
N HIS A 41 3.36 10.80 0.73
CA HIS A 41 2.66 12.07 1.01
C HIS A 41 1.23 12.11 0.44
N GLY A 42 0.60 10.95 0.27
CA GLY A 42 -0.74 10.82 -0.31
C GLY A 42 -0.76 10.50 -1.81
N ASP A 43 0.40 10.48 -2.47
CA ASP A 43 0.52 9.95 -3.83
C ASP A 43 0.24 8.45 -3.84
N ARG A 44 -0.17 7.94 -5.00
CA ARG A 44 -0.67 6.58 -5.17
C ARG A 44 0.46 5.59 -5.47
N ILE A 45 0.32 4.38 -5.00
CA ILE A 45 1.23 3.27 -5.31
C ILE A 45 0.60 2.42 -6.41
N LEU A 46 1.09 2.59 -7.64
CA LEU A 46 0.71 1.76 -8.77
C LEU A 46 1.74 0.67 -8.96
N ARG A 47 1.30 -0.57 -9.00
CA ARG A 47 2.17 -1.70 -9.36
C ARG A 47 1.72 -2.32 -10.68
N PHE A 48 2.70 -2.60 -11.52
CA PHE A 48 2.57 -3.37 -12.74
C PHE A 48 3.22 -4.74 -12.53
N PHE A 49 2.46 -5.77 -12.79
CA PHE A 49 2.89 -7.16 -12.64
C PHE A 49 2.91 -7.85 -13.99
N VAL A 50 3.91 -8.69 -14.19
CA VAL A 50 4.00 -9.61 -15.34
C VAL A 50 4.26 -11.00 -14.81
N LYS A 51 3.38 -11.94 -15.11
CA LYS A 51 3.51 -13.34 -14.77
C LYS A 51 4.31 -14.06 -15.86
N LEU A 52 5.47 -14.59 -15.51
CA LEU A 52 6.39 -15.27 -16.44
C LEU A 52 6.34 -16.80 -16.37
N ASN A 53 5.77 -17.36 -15.30
CA ASN A 53 5.66 -18.83 -15.20
C ASN A 53 4.74 -19.36 -16.28
N PRO A 54 5.18 -20.36 -17.07
CA PRO A 54 4.44 -20.88 -18.23
C PRO A 54 3.32 -21.84 -17.85
N SER A 55 3.34 -22.43 -16.67
CA SER A 55 2.47 -23.56 -16.32
C SER A 55 1.48 -23.25 -15.19
N GLU A 56 1.85 -22.42 -14.21
CA GLU A 56 1.05 -22.19 -13.03
C GLU A 56 0.46 -20.78 -12.98
N PRO A 57 -0.79 -20.61 -12.57
CA PRO A 57 -1.35 -19.27 -12.34
C PRO A 57 -0.71 -18.61 -11.12
N ARG A 58 -0.79 -17.29 -11.06
CA ARG A 58 -0.56 -16.54 -9.84
C ARG A 58 -1.88 -16.29 -9.15
N VAL A 59 -1.98 -16.68 -7.89
CA VAL A 59 -3.22 -16.59 -7.13
C VAL A 59 -3.11 -15.50 -6.09
N TRP A 60 -4.08 -14.60 -6.11
CA TRP A 60 -4.23 -13.54 -5.13
C TRP A 60 -5.54 -13.68 -4.35
N SER A 61 -5.56 -13.09 -3.17
CA SER A 61 -6.80 -12.80 -2.47
C SER A 61 -6.88 -11.31 -2.13
N THR A 62 -8.11 -10.83 -2.01
CA THR A 62 -8.44 -9.48 -1.56
C THR A 62 -9.56 -9.52 -0.54
N ARG A 63 -9.67 -8.47 0.27
CA ARG A 63 -10.83 -8.18 1.15
C ARG A 63 -11.48 -6.86 0.78
N GLY A 64 -11.25 -6.41 -0.44
CA GLY A 64 -11.82 -5.21 -1.00
C GLY A 64 -10.90 -4.00 -0.93
N THR A 65 -11.52 -2.83 -1.06
CA THR A 65 -10.82 -1.56 -1.21
C THR A 65 -10.59 -0.85 0.12
N PHE A 66 -9.69 0.13 0.14
CA PHE A 66 -9.39 0.95 1.31
C PHE A 66 -10.65 1.52 2.00
N PRO A 67 -11.63 2.15 1.31
CA PRO A 67 -12.82 2.68 1.97
C PRO A 67 -13.59 1.60 2.76
N ARG A 68 -13.72 0.40 2.21
CA ARG A 68 -14.39 -0.72 2.89
C ARG A 68 -13.63 -1.18 4.13
N ILE A 69 -12.31 -1.29 4.01
CA ILE A 69 -11.44 -1.68 5.13
C ILE A 69 -11.41 -0.59 6.19
N TYR A 70 -11.33 0.67 5.80
CA TYR A 70 -11.37 1.81 6.71
C TYR A 70 -12.69 1.88 7.49
N ALA A 71 -13.82 1.74 6.80
CA ALA A 71 -15.14 1.76 7.44
C ALA A 71 -15.28 0.67 8.50
N ARG A 72 -14.70 -0.51 8.26
CA ARG A 72 -14.84 -1.65 9.17
C ARG A 72 -13.78 -1.71 10.27
N TYR A 73 -12.53 -1.39 9.94
CA TYR A 73 -11.39 -1.63 10.82
C TYR A 73 -10.61 -0.36 11.19
N GLY A 74 -10.98 0.79 10.65
CA GLY A 74 -10.23 2.03 10.84
C GLY A 74 -10.07 2.43 12.29
N ARG A 75 -11.08 2.19 13.13
CA ARG A 75 -11.05 2.44 14.57
C ARG A 75 -10.13 1.43 15.29
N GLN A 76 -10.28 0.15 15.01
CA GLN A 76 -9.44 -0.91 15.60
C GLN A 76 -7.97 -0.76 15.21
N ALA A 77 -7.71 -0.33 13.97
CA ALA A 77 -6.37 -0.03 13.50
C ALA A 77 -5.81 1.30 14.04
N GLY A 78 -6.59 2.06 14.80
CA GLY A 78 -6.19 3.37 15.36
C GLY A 78 -5.90 4.43 14.29
N ILE A 79 -6.55 4.35 13.12
CA ILE A 79 -6.36 5.32 12.04
C ILE A 79 -7.58 6.23 11.85
N ALA A 80 -8.71 5.91 12.48
CA ALA A 80 -9.92 6.73 12.44
C ALA A 80 -9.90 7.85 13.48
N GLU A 81 -9.16 7.72 14.57
CA GLU A 81 -9.05 8.72 15.62
C GLU A 81 -8.53 10.05 15.07
N GLY A 82 -9.27 11.14 15.34
CA GLY A 82 -8.95 12.47 14.82
C GLY A 82 -9.00 12.53 13.29
N ALA A 83 -9.94 11.78 12.68
CA ALA A 83 -10.18 11.85 11.23
C ALA A 83 -10.41 13.30 10.77
N GLY A 84 -10.07 13.58 9.52
CA GLY A 84 -10.18 14.90 8.93
C GLY A 84 -8.82 15.43 8.45
N ARG A 85 -8.84 16.67 7.95
CA ARG A 85 -7.66 17.27 7.31
C ARG A 85 -6.40 17.26 8.18
N ALA A 86 -6.53 17.54 9.47
CA ALA A 86 -5.39 17.54 10.40
C ALA A 86 -4.76 16.16 10.60
N ALA A 87 -5.49 15.10 10.27
CA ALA A 87 -5.02 13.73 10.42
C ALA A 87 -3.96 13.31 9.38
N VAL A 88 -4.01 13.92 8.20
CA VAL A 88 -3.17 13.52 7.06
C VAL A 88 -2.29 14.63 6.52
N VAL A 89 -2.64 15.90 6.77
CA VAL A 89 -1.87 17.06 6.33
C VAL A 89 -0.75 17.34 7.33
N ASP A 90 0.47 17.35 6.82
CA ASP A 90 1.65 17.66 7.63
C ASP A 90 1.62 19.11 8.13
N GLY A 91 2.00 19.28 9.39
CA GLY A 91 2.21 20.59 9.99
C GLY A 91 3.46 21.30 9.45
N PRO A 92 3.71 22.55 9.86
CA PRO A 92 4.85 23.34 9.38
C PRO A 92 6.20 22.63 9.64
N PHE A 93 6.35 22.04 10.81
CA PHE A 93 7.58 21.36 11.22
C PHE A 93 7.83 20.11 10.35
N GLU A 94 6.82 19.27 10.17
CA GLU A 94 6.95 18.08 9.32
C GLU A 94 7.32 18.45 7.88
N ARG A 95 6.74 19.53 7.34
CA ARG A 95 7.07 20.03 5.99
C ARG A 95 8.51 20.50 5.85
N ILE A 96 9.04 21.19 6.86
CA ILE A 96 10.44 21.59 6.89
C ILE A 96 11.32 20.35 6.93
N TRP A 97 11.01 19.39 7.79
CA TRP A 97 11.76 18.15 7.92
C TRP A 97 11.78 17.35 6.62
N THR A 98 10.65 17.18 5.96
CA THR A 98 10.56 16.53 4.64
C THR A 98 11.45 17.22 3.61
N ARG A 99 11.47 18.55 3.58
CA ARG A 99 12.35 19.29 2.65
C ARG A 99 13.83 19.05 2.95
N VAL A 100 14.22 19.04 4.20
CA VAL A 100 15.60 18.71 4.61
C VAL A 100 15.98 17.30 4.15
N LEU A 101 15.11 16.31 4.39
CA LEU A 101 15.37 14.93 3.97
C LEU A 101 15.44 14.80 2.44
N ALA A 102 14.59 15.50 1.70
CA ALA A 102 14.63 15.52 0.24
C ALA A 102 15.97 16.11 -0.27
N THR A 103 16.41 17.24 0.28
CA THR A 103 17.70 17.86 -0.08
C THR A 103 18.88 16.94 0.22
N LEU A 104 18.86 16.23 1.34
CA LEU A 104 19.89 15.25 1.68
C LEU A 104 19.87 14.04 0.73
N GLY A 105 18.68 13.60 0.31
CA GLY A 105 18.53 12.56 -0.72
C GLY A 105 19.14 12.96 -2.06
N ASP A 106 18.83 14.18 -2.51
CA ASP A 106 19.38 14.76 -3.75
C ASP A 106 20.90 14.97 -3.67
N ALA A 107 21.43 15.23 -2.48
CA ALA A 107 22.87 15.31 -2.22
C ALA A 107 23.59 13.95 -2.12
N GLY A 108 22.91 12.84 -2.48
CA GLY A 108 23.52 11.51 -2.54
C GLY A 108 23.43 10.70 -1.25
N LEU A 109 22.53 11.06 -0.32
CA LEU A 109 22.24 10.31 0.89
C LEU A 109 20.87 9.58 0.79
N PRO A 110 20.77 8.51 -0.01
CA PRO A 110 19.48 7.86 -0.32
C PRO A 110 18.74 7.34 0.91
N LYS A 111 19.45 7.06 2.01
CA LYS A 111 18.83 6.67 3.29
C LYS A 111 17.99 7.78 3.91
N ALA A 112 18.21 9.04 3.55
CA ALA A 112 17.41 10.16 4.04
C ALA A 112 15.96 10.05 3.57
N THR A 113 15.72 9.60 2.34
CA THR A 113 14.36 9.42 1.80
C THR A 113 13.57 8.31 2.52
N ILE A 114 14.27 7.32 3.10
CA ILE A 114 13.64 6.24 3.89
C ILE A 114 13.15 6.77 5.25
N LEU A 115 13.80 7.81 5.78
CA LEU A 115 13.43 8.43 7.06
C LEU A 115 12.24 9.39 6.91
N ASP A 116 11.93 9.80 5.67
CA ASP A 116 10.77 10.65 5.41
C ASP A 116 9.47 9.89 5.69
N SER A 117 8.55 10.53 6.39
CA SER A 117 7.28 9.94 6.77
C SER A 117 6.26 11.02 7.14
N SER A 118 5.28 11.22 6.26
CA SER A 118 4.16 12.12 6.52
C SER A 118 3.18 11.55 7.55
N ARG A 119 2.25 12.38 8.02
CA ARG A 119 1.13 11.91 8.87
C ARG A 119 0.29 10.85 8.15
N TYR A 120 0.07 11.04 6.86
CA TYR A 120 -0.61 10.07 6.02
C TYR A 120 0.14 8.73 5.97
N ASP A 121 1.45 8.74 5.69
CA ASP A 121 2.25 7.53 5.57
C ASP A 121 2.29 6.74 6.88
N ARG A 122 2.36 7.45 8.01
CA ARG A 122 2.30 6.81 9.34
C ARG A 122 0.97 6.09 9.59
N ARG A 123 -0.17 6.68 9.15
CA ARG A 123 -1.48 6.05 9.26
C ARG A 123 -1.61 4.82 8.35
N MET A 124 -1.18 4.95 7.09
CA MET A 124 -1.19 3.82 6.17
C MET A 124 -0.31 2.67 6.66
N ARG A 125 0.85 2.96 7.23
CA ARG A 125 1.74 1.95 7.83
C ARG A 125 1.08 1.28 9.06
N ARG A 126 0.38 2.04 9.89
CA ARG A 126 -0.36 1.48 11.04
C ARG A 126 -1.45 0.51 10.56
N LEU A 127 -2.21 0.90 9.53
CA LEU A 127 -3.21 0.01 8.94
C LEU A 127 -2.58 -1.24 8.32
N HIS A 128 -1.49 -1.08 7.56
CA HIS A 128 -0.75 -2.20 6.98
C HIS A 128 -0.31 -3.22 8.06
N ASN A 129 0.27 -2.74 9.15
CA ASN A 129 0.71 -3.60 10.25
C ASN A 129 -0.48 -4.28 10.94
N PHE A 130 -1.54 -3.53 11.22
CA PHE A 130 -2.78 -4.10 11.77
C PHE A 130 -3.31 -5.23 10.90
N MET A 131 -3.40 -5.04 9.59
CA MET A 131 -3.90 -6.08 8.68
C MET A 131 -3.03 -7.35 8.69
N LYS A 132 -1.73 -7.21 8.88
CA LYS A 132 -0.80 -8.35 8.91
C LYS A 132 -0.65 -9.01 10.29
N GLU A 133 -0.91 -8.31 11.37
CA GLU A 133 -0.60 -8.77 12.73
C GLU A 133 -1.86 -9.09 13.55
N ALA A 134 -2.95 -8.34 13.36
CA ALA A 134 -4.15 -8.47 14.17
C ALA A 134 -4.90 -9.79 13.90
N PRO A 135 -5.09 -10.65 14.92
CA PRO A 135 -5.78 -11.93 14.74
C PRO A 135 -7.21 -11.77 14.21
N GLU A 136 -7.94 -10.76 14.67
CA GLU A 136 -9.31 -10.45 14.27
C GLU A 136 -9.44 -10.10 12.79
N PHE A 137 -8.42 -9.46 12.21
CA PHE A 137 -8.37 -9.23 10.78
C PHE A 137 -7.98 -10.50 10.02
N ARG A 138 -6.96 -11.22 10.49
CA ARG A 138 -6.41 -12.40 9.79
C ARG A 138 -7.39 -13.57 9.74
N SER A 139 -8.13 -13.82 10.82
CA SER A 139 -9.09 -14.93 10.92
C SER A 139 -10.41 -14.64 10.22
N GLY A 140 -10.72 -13.39 9.94
CA GLY A 140 -11.95 -13.03 9.26
C GLY A 140 -11.97 -13.52 7.82
N VAL A 141 -13.12 -14.05 7.39
CA VAL A 141 -13.35 -14.51 6.02
C VAL A 141 -14.25 -13.58 5.21
N ASP A 142 -14.87 -12.62 5.86
CA ASP A 142 -15.83 -11.71 5.24
C ASP A 142 -15.19 -10.88 4.12
N GLY A 143 -15.81 -10.94 2.95
CA GLY A 143 -15.37 -10.21 1.76
C GLY A 143 -14.05 -10.72 1.19
N LEU A 144 -13.60 -11.91 1.57
CA LEU A 144 -12.43 -12.54 0.97
C LEU A 144 -12.80 -13.05 -0.41
N GLU A 145 -12.12 -12.50 -1.41
CA GLU A 145 -12.25 -12.91 -2.81
C GLU A 145 -10.91 -13.41 -3.30
N ARG A 146 -10.95 -14.35 -4.25
CA ARG A 146 -9.77 -14.96 -4.85
C ARG A 146 -9.73 -14.64 -6.33
N PHE A 147 -8.55 -14.28 -6.84
CA PHE A 147 -8.28 -14.01 -8.25
C PHE A 147 -7.15 -14.89 -8.74
N GLU A 148 -7.29 -15.38 -9.95
CA GLU A 148 -6.27 -16.15 -10.63
C GLU A 148 -5.80 -15.40 -11.89
N PHE A 149 -4.49 -15.21 -11.98
CA PHE A 149 -3.83 -14.62 -13.14
C PHE A 149 -3.16 -15.76 -13.91
N PRO A 150 -3.67 -16.13 -15.08
CA PRO A 150 -3.09 -17.19 -15.91
C PRO A 150 -1.62 -16.94 -16.28
N PRO A 151 -0.91 -17.96 -16.75
CA PRO A 151 0.43 -17.78 -17.32
C PRO A 151 0.47 -16.65 -18.37
N TYR A 152 1.58 -15.94 -18.41
CA TYR A 152 1.85 -14.85 -19.37
C TYR A 152 0.87 -13.67 -19.33
N THR A 153 0.17 -13.49 -18.22
CA THR A 153 -0.67 -12.30 -18.02
C THR A 153 0.10 -11.15 -17.41
N ALA A 154 -0.35 -9.93 -17.72
CA ALA A 154 0.09 -8.71 -17.06
C ALA A 154 -1.11 -7.95 -16.52
N TRP A 155 -0.95 -7.30 -15.38
CA TRP A 155 -2.00 -6.47 -14.77
C TRP A 155 -1.41 -5.31 -13.99
N THR A 156 -2.24 -4.30 -13.77
CA THR A 156 -1.91 -3.17 -12.91
C THR A 156 -2.91 -3.06 -11.77
N VAL A 157 -2.45 -2.58 -10.63
CA VAL A 157 -3.30 -2.33 -9.46
C VAL A 157 -2.73 -1.19 -8.62
N LEU A 158 -3.61 -0.36 -8.09
CA LEU A 158 -3.28 0.60 -7.04
C LEU A 158 -3.26 -0.15 -5.70
N THR A 159 -2.08 -0.56 -5.27
CA THR A 159 -1.88 -1.44 -4.11
C THR A 159 -2.06 -0.73 -2.77
N ASP A 160 -2.09 0.59 -2.76
CA ASP A 160 -2.52 1.41 -1.62
C ASP A 160 -4.06 1.44 -1.47
N MET A 161 -4.80 1.08 -2.53
CA MET A 161 -6.25 1.15 -2.60
C MET A 161 -6.93 -0.22 -2.50
N VAL A 162 -6.35 -1.24 -3.13
CA VAL A 162 -6.90 -2.60 -3.17
C VAL A 162 -6.07 -3.49 -2.27
N SER A 163 -6.70 -4.04 -1.24
CA SER A 163 -6.03 -5.00 -0.38
C SER A 163 -5.71 -6.27 -1.14
N HIS A 164 -4.57 -6.84 -0.84
CA HIS A 164 -4.12 -8.01 -1.59
C HIS A 164 -3.18 -8.90 -0.76
N ALA A 165 -3.19 -10.17 -1.10
CA ALA A 165 -2.20 -11.16 -0.69
C ALA A 165 -1.83 -12.04 -1.87
N CYS A 166 -0.59 -12.47 -1.95
CA CYS A 166 -0.16 -13.44 -2.94
C CYS A 166 -0.18 -14.84 -2.32
N LEU A 167 -1.20 -15.62 -2.63
CA LEU A 167 -1.37 -16.97 -2.08
C LEU A 167 -0.44 -17.99 -2.74
N SER A 168 -0.21 -17.85 -4.06
CA SER A 168 0.72 -18.72 -4.79
C SER A 168 1.20 -18.06 -6.09
N GLY A 169 2.17 -18.68 -6.70
CA GLY A 169 2.73 -18.29 -7.99
C GLY A 169 4.12 -17.66 -7.88
N GLN A 170 5.05 -18.23 -8.61
CA GLN A 170 6.45 -17.78 -8.72
C GLN A 170 6.70 -17.20 -10.11
N TYR A 171 7.89 -16.64 -10.31
CA TYR A 171 8.35 -16.04 -11.57
C TYR A 171 7.45 -14.89 -12.04
N ALA A 172 7.39 -13.84 -11.23
CA ALA A 172 6.72 -12.60 -11.60
C ALA A 172 7.70 -11.41 -11.56
N LEU A 173 7.59 -10.53 -12.53
CA LEU A 173 8.19 -9.19 -12.47
C LEU A 173 7.18 -8.23 -11.84
N VAL A 174 7.69 -7.33 -11.02
CA VAL A 174 6.88 -6.29 -10.36
C VAL A 174 7.59 -4.95 -10.50
N SER A 175 6.95 -4.02 -11.17
CA SER A 175 7.41 -2.62 -11.25
C SER A 175 6.47 -1.72 -10.46
N THR A 176 7.04 -0.87 -9.62
CA THR A 176 6.30 0.07 -8.78
C THR A 176 6.47 1.49 -9.31
N PHE A 177 5.38 2.25 -9.31
CA PHE A 177 5.35 3.66 -9.68
C PHE A 177 4.62 4.45 -8.61
N ILE A 178 5.14 5.63 -8.29
CA ILE A 178 4.43 6.62 -7.47
C ILE A 178 3.73 7.58 -8.42
N VAL A 179 2.40 7.59 -8.35
CA VAL A 179 1.54 8.40 -9.21
C VAL A 179 1.03 9.59 -8.41
N PRO A 180 1.33 10.83 -8.82
CA PRO A 180 0.83 12.01 -8.13
C PRO A 180 -0.71 11.96 -8.00
N LEU A 181 -1.21 12.20 -6.80
CA LEU A 181 -2.64 12.21 -6.53
C LEU A 181 -3.39 13.18 -7.46
N ALA A 182 -2.76 14.30 -7.80
CA ALA A 182 -3.31 15.30 -8.72
C ALA A 182 -3.60 14.74 -10.13
N ASN A 183 -2.87 13.70 -10.54
CA ASN A 183 -3.02 13.06 -11.85
C ASN A 183 -4.06 11.91 -11.85
N CYS A 184 -4.67 11.64 -10.70
CA CYS A 184 -5.66 10.57 -10.57
C CYS A 184 -7.06 11.06 -10.91
N ARG A 185 -7.73 10.36 -11.84
CA ARG A 185 -9.10 10.72 -12.26
C ARG A 185 -10.12 10.56 -11.13
N LEU A 186 -9.97 9.53 -10.30
CA LEU A 186 -10.90 9.22 -9.20
C LEU A 186 -10.26 9.53 -7.84
N ARG A 187 -9.77 10.76 -7.67
CA ARG A 187 -9.08 11.21 -6.45
C ARG A 187 -9.85 10.93 -5.17
N ARG A 188 -11.18 11.14 -5.18
CA ARG A 188 -12.06 10.92 -4.02
C ARG A 188 -12.02 9.51 -3.44
N LEU A 189 -11.56 8.53 -4.21
CA LEU A 189 -11.40 7.15 -3.76
C LEU A 189 -10.00 6.88 -3.20
N ALA A 190 -9.07 7.81 -3.33
CA ALA A 190 -7.72 7.64 -2.80
C ALA A 190 -7.74 7.60 -1.27
N PRO A 191 -6.92 6.75 -0.63
CA PRO A 191 -6.85 6.68 0.83
C PRO A 191 -6.62 8.03 1.50
N TYR A 192 -5.80 8.89 0.89
CA TYR A 192 -5.54 10.24 1.38
C TYR A 192 -6.83 11.09 1.46
N GLU A 193 -7.63 11.12 0.40
CA GLU A 193 -8.88 11.88 0.34
C GLU A 193 -9.95 11.27 1.27
N VAL A 194 -10.02 9.94 1.33
CA VAL A 194 -10.94 9.24 2.25
C VAL A 194 -10.64 9.61 3.70
N LEU A 195 -9.37 9.58 4.11
CA LEU A 195 -8.97 9.95 5.47
C LEU A 195 -9.20 11.43 5.80
N GLN A 196 -9.23 12.32 4.76
CA GLN A 196 -9.55 13.73 4.95
C GLN A 196 -11.03 14.00 5.12
N THR A 197 -11.88 13.29 4.39
CA THR A 197 -13.27 13.66 4.17
C THR A 197 -14.27 12.78 4.88
N GLN A 198 -13.93 11.53 5.16
CA GLN A 198 -14.84 10.63 5.86
C GLN A 198 -14.78 10.88 7.37
N PRO A 199 -15.96 11.05 8.01
CA PRO A 199 -16.03 11.08 9.46
C PRO A 199 -15.57 9.73 10.03
N GLU A 200 -15.30 9.71 11.34
CA GLU A 200 -15.00 8.45 12.01
C GLU A 200 -16.06 7.40 11.69
N PRO A 201 -15.65 6.15 11.35
CA PRO A 201 -16.59 5.07 11.14
C PRO A 201 -17.50 4.94 12.38
N VAL A 202 -18.80 4.94 12.14
CA VAL A 202 -19.79 4.69 13.22
C VAL A 202 -19.55 3.27 13.75
N ALA A 203 -19.65 3.11 15.07
CA ALA A 203 -19.41 1.84 15.75
C ALA A 203 -20.44 0.79 15.34
#